data_2091e9be1680003fa27ef0dc131861c5
#
_entry.id   2091e9be1680003fa27ef0dc131861c5
#
_cell.length_a   1.000
_cell.length_b   1.000
_cell.length_c   1.000
_cell.angle_alpha   90.00
_cell.angle_beta   90.00
_cell.angle_gamma   90.00
#
_symmetry.space_group_name_H-M   'P 1'
#
loop_
_entity.id
_entity.type
_entity.pdbx_description
1 polymer ?
#
loop_
_entity_poly.entity_id
_entity_poly.type
_entity_poly.pdbx_seq_one_letter_code
_entity_poly.pdbx_strand_id
1 'polypeptide(L)'
;MAGQFEGRVLVLGGGSVSQCTVPLLLEHIVKRSDQLTIMDFQDMTPRFEDALKAGAQFVIGKVEQSNLAQILSQYVSRGDVLIDLA
;
A
#
# COMPACT_ATOMS: atom_id res chain seq x y z
N MET A 1 -4.95 -6.10 -17.41
CA MET A 1 -3.52 -6.27 -17.71
C MET A 1 -2.70 -5.62 -16.61
N ALA A 2 -1.71 -6.30 -16.08
CA ALA A 2 -0.85 -5.74 -15.05
C ALA A 2 -0.01 -4.58 -15.58
N GLY A 3 0.36 -3.65 -14.70
CA GLY A 3 1.23 -2.55 -15.03
C GLY A 3 2.69 -2.96 -15.17
N GLN A 4 3.55 -1.97 -15.37
CA GLN A 4 4.98 -2.19 -15.60
C GLN A 4 5.86 -1.74 -14.43
N PHE A 5 5.29 -1.11 -13.41
CA PHE A 5 6.09 -0.63 -12.28
C PHE A 5 6.58 -1.80 -11.43
N GLU A 6 7.88 -1.88 -11.21
CA GLU A 6 8.50 -3.00 -10.51
C GLU A 6 8.90 -2.68 -9.06
N GLY A 7 8.83 -1.43 -8.65
CA GLY A 7 9.16 -1.02 -7.29
C GLY A 7 8.07 -1.38 -6.29
N ARG A 8 8.35 -1.16 -5.02
CA ARG A 8 7.35 -1.30 -3.97
C ARG A 8 6.44 -0.09 -3.94
N VAL A 9 5.18 -0.30 -3.55
CA VAL A 9 4.21 0.77 -3.36
C VAL A 9 3.67 0.68 -1.94
N LEU A 10 3.84 1.76 -1.17
CA LEU A 10 3.26 1.87 0.16
C LEU A 10 2.11 2.86 0.11
N VAL A 11 0.92 2.39 0.47
CA VAL A 11 -0.28 3.24 0.58
C VAL A 11 -0.54 3.50 2.06
N LEU A 12 -0.50 4.75 2.47
CA LEU A 12 -0.85 5.16 3.82
C LEU A 12 -2.33 5.52 3.87
N GLY A 13 -3.07 4.83 4.73
CA GLY A 13 -4.50 5.03 4.88
C GLY A 13 -5.32 3.95 4.18
N GLY A 14 -6.24 3.35 4.92
CA GLY A 14 -7.15 2.30 4.43
C GLY A 14 -8.58 2.75 4.31
N GLY A 15 -8.83 4.05 4.11
CA GLY A 15 -10.17 4.59 4.00
C GLY A 15 -10.81 4.44 2.63
N SER A 16 -11.87 5.20 2.39
CA SER A 16 -12.67 5.07 1.18
C SER A 16 -11.88 5.35 -0.10
N VAL A 17 -10.99 6.34 -0.08
CA VAL A 17 -10.17 6.66 -1.25
C VAL A 17 -9.24 5.51 -1.59
N SER A 18 -8.63 4.90 -0.57
CA SER A 18 -7.76 3.74 -0.78
C SER A 18 -8.52 2.54 -1.33
N GLN A 19 -9.75 2.33 -0.90
CA GLN A 19 -10.59 1.24 -1.41
C GLN A 19 -10.87 1.38 -2.90
N CYS A 20 -10.92 2.61 -3.41
CA CYS A 20 -11.08 2.86 -4.84
C CYS A 20 -9.74 2.82 -5.57
N THR A 21 -8.67 3.29 -4.94
CA THR A 21 -7.36 3.44 -5.56
C THR A 21 -6.62 2.11 -5.68
N VAL A 22 -6.66 1.29 -4.63
CA VAL A 22 -5.89 0.04 -4.58
C VAL A 22 -6.20 -0.90 -5.74
N PRO A 23 -7.48 -1.17 -6.10
CA PRO A 23 -7.75 -2.01 -7.26
C PRO A 23 -7.15 -1.46 -8.56
N LEU A 24 -7.14 -0.14 -8.73
CA LEU A 24 -6.56 0.49 -9.92
C LEU A 24 -5.04 0.33 -9.95
N LEU A 25 -4.38 0.45 -8.79
CA LEU A 25 -2.95 0.23 -8.69
C LEU A 25 -2.57 -1.21 -9.04
N LEU A 26 -3.35 -2.17 -8.55
CA LEU A 26 -3.11 -3.59 -8.81
C LEU A 26 -3.35 -3.94 -10.27
N GLU A 27 -4.33 -3.32 -10.90
CA GLU A 27 -4.69 -3.63 -12.28
C GLU A 27 -3.77 -2.95 -13.29
N HIS A 28 -3.36 -1.68 -13.01
CA HIS A 28 -2.75 -0.85 -14.05
C HIS A 28 -1.31 -0.42 -13.77
N ILE A 29 -0.86 -0.44 -12.52
CA ILE A 29 0.41 0.17 -12.15
C ILE A 29 1.47 -0.87 -11.79
N VAL A 30 1.21 -1.70 -10.79
CA VAL A 30 2.21 -2.66 -10.33
C VAL A 30 2.26 -3.89 -11.22
N LYS A 31 3.44 -4.47 -11.35
CA LYS A 31 3.64 -5.67 -12.12
C LYS A 31 3.15 -6.90 -11.37
N ARG A 32 3.31 -6.92 -10.05
CA ARG A 32 2.87 -8.01 -9.17
C ARG A 32 2.14 -7.42 -7.96
N SER A 33 1.10 -8.11 -7.53
CA SER A 33 0.31 -7.66 -6.37
C SER A 33 1.11 -7.60 -5.08
N ASP A 34 2.13 -8.45 -4.93
CA ASP A 34 2.96 -8.48 -3.72
C ASP A 34 3.85 -7.25 -3.54
N GLN A 35 3.90 -6.35 -4.53
CA GLN A 35 4.62 -5.08 -4.43
C GLN A 35 3.86 -4.05 -3.58
N LEU A 36 2.57 -4.26 -3.35
CA LEU A 36 1.70 -3.27 -2.71
C LEU A 36 1.52 -3.59 -1.23
N THR A 37 1.73 -2.59 -0.38
CA THR A 37 1.44 -2.64 1.05
C THR A 37 0.51 -1.49 1.41
N ILE A 38 -0.54 -1.80 2.16
CA ILE A 38 -1.48 -0.81 2.70
C ILE A 38 -1.23 -0.73 4.19
N MET A 39 -1.12 0.49 4.73
CA MET A 39 -0.90 0.70 6.15
C MET A 39 -1.97 1.62 6.72
N ASP A 40 -2.56 1.22 7.84
CA ASP A 40 -3.50 2.04 8.59
C ASP A 40 -3.35 1.71 10.08
N PHE A 41 -3.72 2.66 10.95
CA PHE A 41 -3.67 2.40 12.38
C PHE A 41 -4.82 1.50 12.86
N GLN A 42 -5.85 1.33 12.06
CA GLN A 42 -6.96 0.42 12.31
C GLN A 42 -6.88 -0.77 11.38
N ASP A 43 -7.45 -1.89 11.82
CA ASP A 43 -7.53 -3.07 10.98
C ASP A 43 -8.63 -2.89 9.94
N MET A 44 -8.22 -2.54 8.72
CA MET A 44 -9.11 -2.35 7.58
C MET A 44 -9.08 -3.53 6.62
N THR A 45 -8.50 -4.67 7.03
CA THR A 45 -8.36 -5.83 6.16
C THR A 45 -9.66 -6.31 5.52
N PRO A 46 -10.83 -6.26 6.21
CA PRO A 46 -12.07 -6.68 5.55
C PRO A 46 -12.44 -5.87 4.31
N ARG A 47 -11.92 -4.65 4.19
CA ARG A 47 -12.19 -3.78 3.05
C ARG A 47 -11.28 -4.03 1.86
N PHE A 48 -10.23 -4.84 2.05
CA PHE A 48 -9.22 -5.12 1.02
C PHE A 48 -9.08 -6.61 0.73
N GLU A 49 -10.14 -7.37 0.95
CA GLU A 49 -10.10 -8.83 0.86
C GLU A 49 -9.57 -9.32 -0.49
N ASP A 50 -10.06 -8.75 -1.59
CA ASP A 50 -9.63 -9.16 -2.93
C ASP A 50 -8.16 -8.83 -3.18
N ALA A 51 -7.72 -7.64 -2.74
CA ALA A 51 -6.32 -7.24 -2.87
C ALA A 51 -5.39 -8.17 -2.09
N LEU A 52 -5.79 -8.53 -0.88
CA LEU A 52 -4.98 -9.43 -0.03
C LEU A 52 -4.93 -10.83 -0.60
N LYS A 53 -6.02 -11.33 -1.16
CA LYS A 53 -6.03 -12.62 -1.84
C LYS A 53 -5.12 -12.63 -3.06
N ALA A 54 -4.98 -11.50 -3.73
CA ALA A 54 -4.09 -11.37 -4.88
C ALA A 54 -2.62 -11.28 -4.50
N GLY A 55 -2.29 -11.03 -3.22
CA GLY A 55 -0.91 -10.98 -2.75
C GLY A 55 -0.50 -9.68 -2.09
N ALA A 56 -1.32 -8.64 -2.12
CA ALA A 56 -1.03 -7.38 -1.42
C ALA A 56 -0.97 -7.61 0.09
N GLN A 57 -0.26 -6.73 0.79
CA GLN A 57 -0.08 -6.84 2.23
C GLN A 57 -0.77 -5.70 2.95
N PHE A 58 -1.29 -5.98 4.14
CA PHE A 58 -1.85 -4.96 5.02
C PHE A 58 -1.07 -4.97 6.34
N VAL A 59 -0.63 -3.78 6.76
CA VAL A 59 0.11 -3.61 8.00
C VAL A 59 -0.65 -2.66 8.90
N ILE A 60 -0.90 -3.09 10.14
CA ILE A 60 -1.50 -2.22 11.14
C ILE A 60 -0.38 -1.44 11.80
N GLY A 61 -0.40 -0.12 11.62
CA GLY A 61 0.62 0.75 12.16
C GLY A 61 0.17 2.20 12.11
N LYS A 62 0.65 2.99 13.07
CA LYS A 62 0.35 4.41 13.14
C LYS A 62 1.58 5.20 12.70
N VAL A 63 1.42 5.99 11.65
CA VAL A 63 2.48 6.86 11.15
C VAL A 63 2.40 8.20 11.88
N GLU A 64 3.48 8.55 12.56
CA GLU A 64 3.62 9.82 13.26
C GLU A 64 4.93 10.48 12.83
N GLN A 65 5.07 11.76 13.09
CA GLN A 65 6.29 12.48 12.76
C GLN A 65 7.52 11.83 13.40
N SER A 66 7.37 11.29 14.61
CA SER A 66 8.47 10.67 15.35
C SER A 66 8.95 9.34 14.76
N ASN A 67 8.12 8.62 14.00
CA ASN A 67 8.47 7.31 13.45
C ASN A 67 8.45 7.26 11.91
N LEU A 68 8.14 8.36 11.27
CA LEU A 68 7.96 8.39 9.82
C LEU A 68 9.20 7.90 9.06
N ALA A 69 10.36 8.40 9.43
CA ALA A 69 11.59 8.03 8.73
C ALA A 69 11.88 6.53 8.87
N GLN A 70 11.65 5.97 10.06
CA GLN A 70 11.86 4.55 10.33
C GLN A 70 10.90 3.70 9.49
N ILE A 71 9.62 4.07 9.46
CA ILE A 71 8.61 3.35 8.68
C ILE A 71 8.96 3.42 7.19
N LEU A 72 9.27 4.59 6.68
CA LEU A 72 9.61 4.74 5.27
C LEU A 72 10.84 3.90 4.91
N SER A 73 11.88 3.89 5.75
CA SER A 73 13.07 3.10 5.45
C SER A 73 12.80 1.59 5.44
N GLN A 74 11.79 1.14 6.17
CA GLN A 74 11.42 -0.27 6.23
C GLN A 74 10.63 -0.72 4.99
N TYR A 75 9.73 0.11 4.49
CA TYR A 75 8.78 -0.28 3.45
C TYR A 75 9.08 0.27 2.07
N VAL A 76 9.83 1.35 1.97
CA VAL A 76 10.17 1.97 0.69
C VAL A 76 11.63 2.35 0.67
N SER A 77 12.20 2.34 -0.52
CA SER A 77 13.57 2.79 -0.76
C SER A 77 13.58 3.54 -2.09
N ARG A 78 14.79 3.89 -2.52
CA ARG A 78 14.95 4.64 -3.77
C ARG A 78 14.33 3.86 -4.93
N GLY A 79 13.46 4.51 -5.69
CA GLY A 79 12.75 3.89 -6.79
C GLY A 79 11.38 3.34 -6.44
N ASP A 80 11.02 3.34 -5.15
CA ASP A 80 9.69 2.94 -4.70
C ASP A 80 8.76 4.15 -4.64
N VAL A 81 7.46 3.91 -4.43
CA VAL A 81 6.44 4.95 -4.42
C VAL A 81 5.69 4.93 -3.09
N LEU A 82 5.50 6.11 -2.53
CA LEU A 82 4.65 6.33 -1.36
C LEU A 82 3.41 7.11 -1.79
N ILE A 83 2.24 6.59 -1.46
CA ILE A 83 0.96 7.25 -1.73
C ILE A 83 0.29 7.53 -0.39
N ASP A 84 0.14 8.80 -0.04
CA ASP A 84 -0.46 9.22 1.22
C ASP A 84 -1.92 9.59 0.98
N LEU A 85 -2.82 8.73 1.45
CA LEU A 85 -4.27 8.90 1.37
C LEU A 85 -4.90 8.98 2.77
N ALA A 86 -4.08 9.18 3.77
CA ALA A 86 -4.54 9.29 5.15
C ALA A 86 -5.21 10.63 5.45
#